data_03d368c75f1912b7d86571f96aca4fd1
#
_entry.id   03d368c75f1912b7d86571f96aca4fd1
#
_cell.length_a   1.000
_cell.length_b   1.000
_cell.length_c   1.000
_cell.angle_alpha   90.00
_cell.angle_beta   90.00
_cell.angle_gamma   90.00
#
_symmetry.space_group_name_H-M   'P 1'
#
loop_
_entity.id
_entity.type
_entity.pdbx_description
1 polymer ?
#
loop_
_entity_poly.entity_id
_entity_poly.type
_entity_poly.pdbx_seq_one_letter_code
_entity_poly.pdbx_strand_id
1 'polypeptide(L)'
;MLYRLLYIPAKFALWIYCRHLAINNKEYLSLKGPLLIAANHPNSFLDAIILSTLFKRPVYSLARGDAFVKPFYKKLLLSLNMFPVYRISEGVENLENNYETFENCKEIFKKNGIVLIFSEGGCINEWKLS
;
A
#
# COMPACT_ATOMS: atom_id res chain seq x y z
N MET A 1 -4.35 -11.63 7.58
CA MET A 1 -4.52 -11.98 9.00
C MET A 1 -3.73 -11.05 9.92
N LEU A 2 -2.45 -10.94 9.73
CA LEU A 2 -1.59 -9.98 10.48
C LEU A 2 -2.02 -8.52 10.30
N TYR A 3 -2.46 -8.15 9.12
CA TYR A 3 -3.00 -6.82 8.83
C TYR A 3 -4.11 -6.41 9.81
N ARG A 4 -5.09 -7.28 10.01
CA ARG A 4 -6.22 -7.00 10.92
C ARG A 4 -5.77 -6.91 12.38
N LEU A 5 -4.81 -7.75 12.78
CA LEU A 5 -4.26 -7.76 14.13
C LEU A 5 -3.50 -6.46 14.43
N LEU A 6 -2.74 -5.96 13.46
CA LEU A 6 -1.93 -4.75 13.62
C LEU A 6 -2.70 -3.45 13.36
N TYR A 7 -3.90 -3.51 12.78
CA TYR A 7 -4.69 -2.33 12.45
C TYR A 7 -4.98 -1.44 13.66
N ILE A 8 -5.45 -2.02 14.74
CA ILE A 8 -5.79 -1.28 15.98
C ILE A 8 -4.54 -0.70 16.64
N PRO A 9 -3.47 -1.49 16.90
CA PRO A 9 -2.21 -0.95 17.44
C PRO A 9 -1.60 0.15 16.57
N ALA A 10 -1.61 -0.02 15.25
CA ALA A 10 -1.08 0.98 14.33
C ALA A 10 -1.88 2.29 14.39
N LYS A 11 -3.19 2.21 14.42
CA LYS A 11 -4.07 3.38 14.56
C LYS A 11 -3.84 4.10 15.89
N PHE A 12 -3.66 3.37 16.97
CA PHE A 12 -3.34 3.92 18.29
C PHE A 12 -1.96 4.58 18.33
N ALA A 13 -0.94 3.93 17.76
CA ALA A 13 0.41 4.48 17.64
C ALA A 13 0.42 5.79 16.82
N LEU A 14 -0.31 5.85 15.73
CA LEU A 14 -0.44 7.07 14.93
C LEU A 14 -1.17 8.17 15.68
N TRP A 15 -2.18 7.84 16.48
CA TRP A 15 -2.88 8.83 17.31
C TRP A 15 -1.94 9.47 18.34
N ILE A 16 -1.01 8.70 18.91
CA ILE A 16 0.03 9.23 19.82
C ILE A 16 1.07 10.05 19.06
N TYR A 17 1.53 9.54 17.93
CA TYR A 17 2.61 10.15 17.15
C TYR A 17 2.18 11.42 16.39
N CYS A 18 1.00 11.39 15.79
CA CYS A 18 0.44 12.49 15.03
C CYS A 18 -0.46 13.36 15.90
N ARG A 19 0.03 14.52 16.34
CA ARG A 19 -0.77 15.47 17.12
C ARG A 19 -1.99 16.00 16.38
N HIS A 20 -1.86 16.22 15.07
CA HIS A 20 -2.94 16.70 14.20
C HIS A 20 -2.90 15.94 12.88
N LEU A 21 -3.96 15.23 12.59
CA LEU A 21 -4.20 14.62 11.28
C LEU A 21 -5.32 15.41 10.59
N ALA A 22 -4.93 16.33 9.70
CA ALA A 22 -5.87 17.07 8.89
C ALA A 22 -6.22 16.24 7.64
N ILE A 23 -7.49 15.91 7.47
CA ILE A 23 -8.00 15.21 6.30
C ILE A 23 -9.00 16.11 5.59
N ASN A 24 -8.66 16.49 4.37
CA ASN A 24 -9.59 17.18 3.49
C ASN A 24 -10.48 16.15 2.76
N ASN A 25 -11.70 16.53 2.41
CA ASN A 25 -12.62 15.68 1.65
C ASN A 25 -12.84 14.29 2.28
N LYS A 26 -13.14 14.25 3.56
CA LYS A 26 -13.36 13.03 4.36
C LYS A 26 -14.43 12.10 3.78
N GLU A 27 -15.34 12.62 2.96
CA GLU A 27 -16.37 11.89 2.26
C GLU A 27 -15.81 10.77 1.38
N TYR A 28 -14.62 10.95 0.81
CA TYR A 28 -13.97 9.91 0.01
C TYR A 28 -13.55 8.67 0.80
N LEU A 29 -13.34 8.80 2.11
CA LEU A 29 -12.99 7.67 2.97
C LEU A 29 -14.16 6.69 3.17
N SER A 30 -15.38 7.13 2.92
CA SER A 30 -16.60 6.32 3.06
C SER A 30 -17.14 5.79 1.73
N LEU A 31 -16.46 6.03 0.62
CA LEU A 31 -16.85 5.49 -0.69
C LEU A 31 -16.97 3.97 -0.64
N LYS A 32 -18.06 3.47 -1.21
CA LYS A 32 -18.31 2.04 -1.39
C LYS A 32 -17.84 1.61 -2.77
N GLY A 33 -17.55 0.31 -2.93
CA GLY A 33 -17.10 -0.23 -4.19
C GLY A 33 -15.58 -0.31 -4.34
N PRO A 34 -15.10 -0.74 -5.52
CA PRO A 34 -13.66 -0.83 -5.78
C PRO A 34 -13.03 0.57 -5.81
N LEU A 35 -11.87 0.70 -5.18
CA LEU A 35 -11.16 1.96 -5.09
C LEU A 35 -9.69 1.77 -5.40
N LEU A 36 -9.16 2.57 -6.32
CA LEU A 36 -7.73 2.70 -6.57
C LEU A 36 -7.25 4.03 -6.01
N ILE A 37 -6.28 3.97 -5.10
CA ILE A 37 -5.66 5.15 -4.51
C ILE A 37 -4.28 5.32 -5.10
N ALA A 38 -4.03 6.44 -5.75
CA ALA A 38 -2.70 6.86 -6.16
C ALA A 38 -2.20 7.95 -5.22
N ALA A 39 -1.07 7.72 -4.59
CA ALA A 39 -0.50 8.62 -3.60
C ALA A 39 0.97 8.92 -3.88
N ASN A 40 1.43 10.07 -3.41
CA ASN A 40 2.85 10.37 -3.34
C ASN A 40 3.49 9.65 -2.16
N HIS A 41 4.79 9.38 -2.23
CA HIS A 41 5.48 8.54 -1.27
C HIS A 41 6.73 9.20 -0.68
N PRO A 42 6.58 10.35 0.01
CA PRO A 42 7.73 11.04 0.60
C PRO A 42 8.39 10.27 1.75
N ASN A 43 7.64 9.49 2.52
CA ASN A 43 8.09 8.79 3.74
C ASN A 43 7.88 7.28 3.72
N SER A 44 8.37 6.63 2.69
CA SER A 44 8.44 5.15 2.60
C SER A 44 7.30 4.40 3.30
N PHE A 45 7.61 3.78 4.41
CA PHE A 45 6.71 2.85 5.11
C PHE A 45 5.55 3.56 5.85
N LEU A 46 5.79 4.76 6.38
CA LEU A 46 4.82 5.48 7.20
C LEU A 46 3.57 5.88 6.41
N ASP A 47 3.75 6.30 5.16
CA ASP A 47 2.64 6.73 4.31
C ASP A 47 1.64 5.61 4.04
N ALA A 48 2.13 4.39 3.80
CA ALA A 48 1.28 3.22 3.62
C ALA A 48 0.49 2.90 4.90
N ILE A 49 1.12 3.01 6.07
CA ILE A 49 0.45 2.78 7.37
C ILE A 49 -0.63 3.83 7.60
N ILE A 50 -0.33 5.12 7.40
CA ILE A 50 -1.29 6.20 7.58
C ILE A 50 -2.52 5.96 6.70
N LEU A 51 -2.31 5.77 5.40
CA LEU A 51 -3.41 5.54 4.45
C LEU A 51 -4.22 4.29 4.81
N SER A 52 -3.55 3.20 5.19
CA SER A 52 -4.24 1.97 5.59
C SER A 52 -5.12 2.14 6.83
N THR A 53 -4.75 3.01 7.76
CA THR A 53 -5.52 3.23 8.99
C THR A 53 -6.68 4.21 8.83
N LEU A 54 -6.68 5.02 7.77
CA LEU A 54 -7.78 5.95 7.47
C LEU A 54 -9.06 5.23 7.02
N PHE A 55 -8.92 4.12 6.31
CA PHE A 55 -10.06 3.36 5.80
C PHE A 55 -10.51 2.30 6.79
N LYS A 56 -11.82 2.09 6.89
CA LYS A 56 -12.39 0.98 7.67
C LYS A 56 -12.24 -0.37 6.97
N ARG A 57 -12.14 -0.34 5.64
CA ARG A 57 -11.93 -1.52 4.79
C ARG A 57 -10.44 -1.81 4.67
N PRO A 58 -10.05 -3.08 4.49
CA PRO A 58 -8.64 -3.43 4.23
C PRO A 58 -8.11 -2.71 2.99
N VAL A 59 -6.91 -2.15 3.11
CA VAL A 59 -6.16 -1.55 1.99
C VAL A 59 -5.05 -2.51 1.58
N TYR A 60 -4.97 -2.79 0.29
CA TYR A 60 -3.92 -3.62 -0.31
C TYR A 60 -2.93 -2.71 -1.02
N SER A 61 -1.68 -2.76 -0.61
CA SER A 61 -0.64 -1.88 -1.14
C SER A 61 0.25 -2.61 -2.13
N LEU A 62 0.68 -1.91 -3.17
CA LEU A 62 1.72 -2.41 -4.06
C LEU A 62 3.08 -1.90 -3.56
N ALA A 63 4.04 -2.80 -3.44
CA ALA A 63 5.37 -2.53 -2.95
C ALA A 63 6.44 -3.05 -3.92
N ARG A 64 7.66 -2.54 -3.79
CA ARG A 64 8.78 -2.93 -4.66
C ARG A 64 9.06 -4.44 -4.57
N GLY A 65 9.25 -5.07 -5.72
CA GLY A 65 9.51 -6.50 -5.83
C GLY A 65 10.77 -6.97 -5.10
N ASP A 66 11.79 -6.13 -5.05
CA ASP A 66 13.06 -6.43 -4.35
C ASP A 66 12.88 -6.66 -2.84
N ALA A 67 11.83 -6.10 -2.23
CA ALA A 67 11.50 -6.36 -0.82
C ALA A 67 11.00 -7.79 -0.56
N PHE A 68 10.57 -8.50 -1.61
CA PHE A 68 9.99 -9.86 -1.52
C PHE A 68 11.00 -10.98 -1.79
N VAL A 69 12.26 -10.68 -2.00
CA VAL A 69 13.30 -11.67 -2.35
C VAL A 69 13.51 -12.70 -1.24
N LYS A 70 13.55 -12.27 0.01
CA LYS A 70 13.72 -13.19 1.14
C LYS A 70 12.38 -13.81 1.55
N PRO A 71 12.29 -15.15 1.70
CA PRO A 71 11.01 -15.84 1.95
C PRO A 71 10.32 -15.37 3.24
N PHE A 72 11.08 -15.04 4.28
CA PHE A 72 10.52 -14.49 5.51
C PHE A 72 9.82 -13.15 5.28
N TYR A 73 10.49 -12.20 4.61
CA TYR A 73 9.90 -10.90 4.31
C TYR A 73 8.73 -11.01 3.33
N LYS A 74 8.84 -11.90 2.34
CA LYS A 74 7.72 -12.18 1.42
C LYS A 74 6.47 -12.59 2.18
N LYS A 75 6.58 -13.56 3.08
CA LYS A 75 5.46 -14.03 3.90
C LYS A 75 4.90 -12.92 4.80
N LEU A 76 5.77 -12.14 5.41
CA LEU A 76 5.38 -11.02 6.26
C LEU A 76 4.62 -9.94 5.46
N LEU A 77 5.15 -9.49 4.34
CA LEU A 77 4.55 -8.45 3.51
C LEU A 77 3.21 -8.88 2.92
N LEU A 78 3.10 -10.13 2.44
CA LEU A 78 1.82 -10.67 1.97
C LEU A 78 0.77 -10.72 3.08
N SER A 79 1.17 -11.06 4.31
CA SER A 79 0.24 -11.04 5.46
C SER A 79 -0.16 -9.63 5.92
N LEU A 80 0.58 -8.61 5.49
CA LEU A 80 0.25 -7.19 5.63
C LEU A 80 -0.53 -6.62 4.43
N ASN A 81 -1.07 -7.47 3.56
CA ASN A 81 -1.78 -7.08 2.34
C ASN A 81 -0.91 -6.26 1.36
N MET A 82 0.37 -6.59 1.28
CA MET A 82 1.29 -5.99 0.31
C MET A 82 1.60 -6.98 -0.80
N PHE A 83 1.52 -6.53 -2.05
CA PHE A 83 1.84 -7.32 -3.24
C PHE A 83 3.05 -6.75 -3.97
N PRO A 84 3.93 -7.60 -4.55
CA PRO A 84 5.10 -7.13 -5.27
C PRO A 84 4.73 -6.52 -6.62
N VAL A 85 5.38 -5.42 -6.97
CA VAL A 85 5.42 -4.88 -8.33
C VAL A 85 6.87 -4.71 -8.75
N TYR A 86 7.22 -5.28 -9.88
CA TYR A 86 8.55 -5.25 -10.45
C TYR A 86 8.65 -4.17 -11.52
N ARG A 87 9.75 -3.42 -11.49
CA ARG A 87 10.07 -2.38 -12.47
C ARG A 87 11.03 -2.92 -13.51
N ILE A 88 11.10 -2.25 -14.67
CA ILE A 88 12.07 -2.58 -15.72
C ILE A 88 13.52 -2.55 -15.17
N SER A 89 13.81 -1.62 -14.27
CA SER A 89 15.12 -1.51 -13.61
C SER A 89 15.49 -2.71 -12.70
N GLU A 90 14.52 -3.54 -12.34
CA GLU A 90 14.72 -4.75 -11.51
C GLU A 90 14.91 -6.03 -12.35
N GLY A 91 14.99 -5.89 -13.67
CA GLY A 91 15.14 -6.97 -14.64
C GLY A 91 13.86 -7.25 -15.42
N VAL A 92 13.98 -7.36 -16.74
CA VAL A 92 12.85 -7.59 -17.64
C VAL A 92 12.17 -8.94 -17.34
N GLU A 93 12.95 -9.93 -16.93
CA GLU A 93 12.47 -11.25 -16.54
C GLU A 93 11.50 -11.23 -15.36
N ASN A 94 11.56 -10.22 -14.52
CA ASN A 94 10.65 -10.08 -13.38
C ASN A 94 9.30 -9.44 -13.75
N LEU A 95 9.18 -8.84 -14.94
CA LEU A 95 7.94 -8.20 -15.36
C LEU A 95 6.78 -9.19 -15.51
N GLU A 96 7.08 -10.43 -15.89
CA GLU A 96 6.05 -11.47 -15.98
C GLU A 96 5.37 -11.74 -14.62
N ASN A 97 6.10 -11.59 -13.53
CA ASN A 97 5.56 -11.75 -12.19
C ASN A 97 4.49 -10.70 -11.83
N ASN A 98 4.43 -9.58 -12.56
CA ASN A 98 3.40 -8.57 -12.38
C ASN A 98 2.01 -9.07 -12.81
N TYR A 99 1.91 -10.05 -13.70
CA TYR A 99 0.61 -10.62 -14.10
C TYR A 99 -0.14 -11.20 -12.91
N GLU A 100 0.55 -11.95 -12.04
CA GLU A 100 -0.05 -12.48 -10.81
C GLU A 100 -0.58 -11.36 -9.91
N THR A 101 0.21 -10.30 -9.74
CA THR A 101 -0.20 -9.12 -8.95
C THR A 101 -1.41 -8.43 -9.55
N PHE A 102 -1.47 -8.28 -10.88
CA PHE A 102 -2.62 -7.68 -11.55
C PHE A 102 -3.89 -8.52 -11.42
N GLU A 103 -3.77 -9.85 -11.52
CA GLU A 103 -4.92 -10.74 -11.27
C GLU A 103 -5.40 -10.63 -9.81
N ASN A 104 -4.49 -10.56 -8.85
CA ASN A 104 -4.84 -10.32 -7.45
C ASN A 104 -5.56 -8.97 -7.28
N CYS A 105 -5.11 -7.91 -7.94
CA CYS A 105 -5.80 -6.62 -7.91
C CYS A 105 -7.22 -6.69 -8.48
N LYS A 106 -7.41 -7.41 -9.59
CA LYS A 106 -8.74 -7.64 -10.17
C LYS A 106 -9.68 -8.34 -9.18
N GLU A 107 -9.20 -9.39 -8.51
CA GLU A 107 -9.98 -10.09 -7.49
C GLU A 107 -10.34 -9.19 -6.29
N ILE A 108 -9.41 -8.33 -5.88
CA ILE A 108 -9.66 -7.34 -4.83
C ILE A 108 -10.76 -6.37 -5.26
N PHE A 109 -10.71 -5.86 -6.49
CA PHE A 109 -11.73 -4.96 -7.01
C PHE A 109 -13.11 -5.62 -7.17
N LYS A 110 -13.16 -6.89 -7.60
CA LYS A 110 -14.42 -7.67 -7.65
C LYS A 110 -15.09 -7.77 -6.27
N LYS A 111 -14.31 -7.78 -5.20
CA LYS A 111 -14.80 -7.80 -3.81
C LYS A 111 -14.98 -6.40 -3.21
N ASN A 112 -15.01 -5.36 -4.03
CA ASN A 112 -15.09 -3.96 -3.61
C ASN A 112 -13.95 -3.57 -2.67
N GLY A 113 -12.74 -4.08 -2.91
CA GLY A 113 -11.54 -3.78 -2.13
C GLY A 113 -10.86 -2.49 -2.54
N ILE A 114 -9.85 -2.10 -1.79
CA ILE A 114 -9.05 -0.89 -2.00
C ILE A 114 -7.63 -1.31 -2.36
N VAL A 115 -7.10 -0.78 -3.46
CA VAL A 115 -5.70 -0.94 -3.86
C VAL A 115 -5.00 0.41 -3.78
N LEU A 116 -3.84 0.44 -3.15
CA LEU A 116 -2.98 1.61 -3.01
C LEU A 116 -1.74 1.46 -3.87
N ILE A 117 -1.47 2.45 -4.70
CA ILE A 117 -0.24 2.56 -5.48
C ILE A 117 0.48 3.86 -5.17
N PHE A 118 1.80 3.84 -5.23
CA PHE A 118 2.63 5.03 -5.13
C PHE A 118 3.16 5.40 -6.52
N SER A 119 2.62 6.49 -7.06
CA SER A 119 2.80 6.88 -8.46
C SER A 119 4.24 7.26 -8.83
N GLU A 120 5.03 7.70 -7.87
CA GLU A 120 6.43 8.13 -8.10
C GLU A 120 7.42 6.97 -8.24
N GLY A 121 6.99 5.73 -7.99
CA GLY A 121 7.80 4.53 -8.16
C GLY A 121 9.07 4.43 -7.28
N GLY A 122 9.30 5.35 -6.39
CA GLY A 122 10.43 5.38 -5.46
C GLY A 122 10.33 6.49 -4.44
N CYS A 123 11.00 6.30 -3.30
CA CYS A 123 11.14 7.36 -2.31
C CYS A 123 12.28 8.29 -2.73
N ILE A 124 11.96 9.54 -2.91
CA ILE A 124 12.93 10.60 -3.16
C ILE A 124 12.97 11.48 -1.91
N ASN A 125 14.16 11.64 -1.32
CA ASN A 125 14.35 12.55 -0.19
C ASN A 125 14.30 14.04 -0.60
N GLU A 126 13.90 14.31 -1.82
CA GLU A 126 13.77 15.65 -2.36
C GLU A 126 12.30 15.95 -2.69
N TRP A 127 11.85 17.15 -2.31
CA TRP A 127 10.49 17.65 -2.56
C TRP A 127 10.24 18.01 -4.04
N LYS A 128 10.93 17.38 -4.97
CA LYS A 128 10.74 17.59 -6.41
C LYS A 128 10.05 16.39 -7.02
N LEU A 129 9.01 16.67 -7.78
CA LEU A 129 8.40 15.69 -8.67
C LEU A 129 9.42 15.30 -9.74
N SER A 130 9.67 14.02 -9.89
CA SER A 130 10.55 13.49 -10.96
C SER A 130 9.77 13.31 -12.26
#